data_e859cf47f5b29c21aa610055c0e5f64c
#
_entry.id   e859cf47f5b29c21aa610055c0e5f64c
#
_cell.length_a   1.000
_cell.length_b   1.000
_cell.length_c   1.000
_cell.angle_alpha   90.00
_cell.angle_beta   90.00
_cell.angle_gamma   90.00
#
_symmetry.space_group_name_H-M   'P 1'
#
loop_
_entity.id
_entity.type
_entity.pdbx_description
1 polymer ?
#
loop_
_entity_poly.entity_id
_entity_poly.type
_entity_poly.pdbx_seq_one_letter_code
_entity_poly.pdbx_strand_id
1 'polypeptide(L)'
;MRIVMKPGFHPAKWPNFSKLKLAGSLAVALSLSTSAIAATEPSPPPAKPTPPVTEPAPTQTQTDTFHNEAALLPQDAITHHTGIFDKRKISYTAHTGTLTLRDDEGAPTARVFYVAYTQDGVDPAHRPVAYFFNGGPGAGTAYLHLGAVGPSILSFPNGNPADGANAQLTPNTESWLAATDLVFIDAPGTGWSIPTDAKKAAKAFYGVKQDAHAFAKAIQLWAQSNNRQISPRYLVGESYGGLRAIEVADALAQDQNILVNGIIMISPALDMTLLDTANDILATSFVLPSLEASQLALQHKLTPENAAGRLDSAYHYAIGPFLSTLANAPLAGNAAQDFYEDVATHSGIPLETVAKERGMLQPEAHDVRSRNGRLYSLYDGTFSIADPFPEGVENGASPDPILDGFTRAYGSAFEQYAATSLNFRTPLSYSLLNMKVNEAWDYRDGGSPIVRPIPTLRRLLALNSTLRVFIANGYYDLVCPFASSRWVAEHIPVGRNRIALHTYPGGHMIYIRADSRAALAQDAKTFMTP
;
A
#
# COMPACT_ATOMS: atom_id res chain seq x y z
N MET A 1 -14.59 45.65 -18.34
CA MET A 1 -13.21 45.31 -18.68
C MET A 1 -13.09 43.76 -18.62
N ARG A 2 -13.20 43.09 -19.77
CA ARG A 2 -13.18 41.64 -19.86
C ARG A 2 -11.72 41.21 -19.98
N ILE A 3 -11.24 40.42 -19.04
CA ILE A 3 -9.92 39.77 -19.11
C ILE A 3 -10.13 38.42 -19.79
N VAL A 4 -9.57 38.28 -21.00
CA VAL A 4 -9.53 37.04 -21.76
C VAL A 4 -8.35 36.22 -21.24
N MET A 5 -8.62 35.10 -20.57
CA MET A 5 -7.59 34.09 -20.23
C MET A 5 -7.30 33.22 -21.46
N LYS A 6 -6.02 33.15 -21.84
CA LYS A 6 -5.53 32.21 -22.86
C LYS A 6 -5.48 30.79 -22.28
N PRO A 7 -5.86 29.75 -23.03
CA PRO A 7 -5.69 28.35 -22.61
C PRO A 7 -4.25 27.91 -22.89
N GLY A 8 -3.56 27.48 -21.85
CA GLY A 8 -2.18 26.98 -21.93
C GLY A 8 -1.67 26.47 -20.60
N PHE A 9 -2.41 25.59 -19.93
CA PHE A 9 -1.89 24.81 -18.84
C PHE A 9 -1.73 23.35 -19.31
N HIS A 10 -0.48 22.94 -19.53
CA HIS A 10 -0.14 21.51 -19.57
C HIS A 10 -0.21 20.99 -18.13
N PRO A 11 -0.93 19.88 -17.87
CA PRO A 11 -0.89 19.25 -16.54
C PRO A 11 0.53 18.80 -16.25
N ALA A 12 1.07 19.24 -15.11
CA ALA A 12 2.32 18.74 -14.56
C ALA A 12 2.22 17.21 -14.43
N LYS A 13 3.18 16.51 -15.00
CA LYS A 13 3.29 15.06 -14.81
C LYS A 13 3.63 14.82 -13.34
N TRP A 14 2.79 14.09 -12.65
CA TRP A 14 3.05 13.56 -11.31
C TRP A 14 4.41 12.86 -11.26
N PRO A 15 5.11 12.91 -10.11
CA PRO A 15 6.26 12.06 -9.93
C PRO A 15 5.80 10.62 -10.11
N ASN A 16 6.23 10.05 -11.22
CA ASN A 16 5.93 8.67 -11.57
C ASN A 16 6.71 7.78 -10.61
N PHE A 17 6.05 7.23 -9.58
CA PHE A 17 6.57 6.07 -8.85
C PHE A 17 6.89 4.89 -9.78
N SER A 18 6.51 4.98 -11.05
CA SER A 18 6.71 4.00 -12.12
C SER A 18 8.08 4.03 -12.79
N LYS A 19 9.04 4.86 -12.39
CA LYS A 19 10.39 4.84 -12.97
C LYS A 19 11.37 3.84 -12.33
N LEU A 20 10.90 2.89 -11.54
CA LEU A 20 11.69 1.69 -11.23
C LEU A 20 11.66 0.72 -12.43
N LYS A 21 12.38 1.05 -13.49
CA LYS A 21 12.69 0.07 -14.54
C LYS A 21 13.76 -0.88 -14.03
N LEU A 22 13.40 -2.11 -13.78
CA LEU A 22 14.37 -3.21 -13.72
C LEU A 22 15.08 -3.31 -15.08
N ALA A 23 16.31 -2.82 -15.16
CA ALA A 23 17.23 -3.11 -16.26
C ALA A 23 17.99 -4.39 -15.93
N GLY A 24 17.50 -5.50 -16.42
CA GLY A 24 18.21 -6.77 -16.43
C GLY A 24 18.28 -7.32 -17.85
N SER A 25 19.33 -7.02 -18.57
CA SER A 25 19.90 -7.89 -19.63
C SER A 25 21.21 -7.30 -20.13
N LEU A 26 22.29 -7.88 -19.68
CA LEU A 26 23.64 -7.68 -20.19
C LEU A 26 23.75 -8.38 -21.55
N ALA A 27 23.91 -7.63 -22.63
CA ALA A 27 24.43 -8.14 -23.89
C ALA A 27 25.81 -7.52 -24.13
N VAL A 28 26.85 -8.30 -23.88
CA VAL A 28 28.24 -7.95 -24.20
C VAL A 28 28.43 -8.12 -25.70
N ALA A 29 28.59 -7.05 -26.44
CA ALA A 29 29.07 -7.06 -27.83
C ALA A 29 30.56 -6.79 -27.83
N LEU A 30 31.37 -7.83 -28.06
CA LEU A 30 32.78 -7.70 -28.39
C LEU A 30 32.92 -7.26 -29.87
N SER A 31 33.44 -6.05 -30.07
CA SER A 31 33.91 -5.62 -31.39
C SER A 31 35.37 -6.03 -31.61
N LEU A 32 35.60 -6.95 -32.51
CA LEU A 32 36.92 -7.25 -33.06
C LEU A 32 37.00 -6.69 -34.48
N SER A 33 37.85 -5.70 -34.66
CA SER A 33 38.27 -5.18 -35.96
C SER A 33 39.33 -6.11 -36.56
N THR A 34 39.13 -6.60 -37.80
CA THR A 34 40.21 -7.16 -38.61
C THR A 34 40.11 -6.68 -40.04
N SER A 35 41.28 -6.34 -40.54
CA SER A 35 41.58 -5.73 -41.82
C SER A 35 41.33 -6.65 -43.02
N ALA A 36 40.99 -6.06 -44.15
CA ALA A 36 40.76 -6.69 -45.42
C ALA A 36 42.05 -7.19 -46.07
N ILE A 37 42.01 -8.40 -46.64
CA ILE A 37 42.89 -8.88 -47.69
C ILE A 37 41.99 -9.47 -48.79
N ALA A 38 42.15 -8.98 -50.01
CA ALA A 38 41.46 -9.45 -51.21
C ALA A 38 42.10 -10.73 -51.72
N ALA A 39 41.28 -11.72 -52.11
CA ALA A 39 41.69 -12.81 -53.04
C ALA A 39 40.46 -13.40 -53.75
N THR A 40 40.58 -13.41 -55.03
CA THR A 40 39.98 -14.12 -56.16
C THR A 40 38.92 -15.20 -55.94
N GLU A 41 37.84 -15.10 -56.71
CA GLU A 41 36.77 -16.08 -56.90
C GLU A 41 37.24 -17.41 -57.50
N PRO A 42 36.58 -18.52 -57.14
CA PRO A 42 36.28 -19.60 -58.07
C PRO A 42 34.79 -19.98 -58.11
N SER A 43 34.41 -20.52 -59.26
CA SER A 43 33.09 -20.87 -59.78
C SER A 43 32.20 -21.74 -58.88
N PRO A 44 30.86 -21.71 -59.07
CA PRO A 44 29.90 -22.37 -58.17
C PRO A 44 29.75 -23.87 -58.42
N PRO A 45 29.56 -24.66 -57.36
CA PRO A 45 29.14 -26.05 -57.43
C PRO A 45 27.60 -26.20 -57.53
N PRO A 46 27.09 -27.35 -57.98
CA PRO A 46 25.70 -27.57 -58.34
C PRO A 46 24.71 -27.57 -57.17
N ALA A 47 23.48 -27.16 -57.47
CA ALA A 47 22.36 -26.99 -56.57
C ALA A 47 22.01 -28.31 -55.80
N LYS A 48 21.87 -28.22 -54.49
CA LYS A 48 21.26 -29.23 -53.63
C LYS A 48 19.74 -29.11 -53.60
N PRO A 49 18.98 -30.18 -53.44
CA PRO A 49 17.53 -30.16 -53.42
C PRO A 49 16.98 -29.40 -52.22
N THR A 50 15.96 -28.59 -52.44
CA THR A 50 15.20 -27.81 -51.47
C THR A 50 14.51 -28.73 -50.46
N PRO A 51 14.67 -28.52 -49.16
CA PRO A 51 13.86 -29.20 -48.16
C PRO A 51 12.40 -28.73 -48.19
N PRO A 52 11.43 -29.56 -47.78
CA PRO A 52 10.02 -29.20 -47.81
C PRO A 52 9.73 -28.01 -46.89
N VAL A 53 8.91 -27.09 -47.38
CA VAL A 53 8.38 -25.94 -46.63
C VAL A 53 7.49 -26.47 -45.52
N THR A 54 7.99 -26.39 -44.28
CA THR A 54 7.14 -26.59 -43.07
C THR A 54 6.30 -25.33 -42.89
N GLU A 55 4.99 -25.43 -42.99
CA GLU A 55 4.06 -24.38 -42.54
C GLU A 55 4.42 -23.93 -41.12
N PRO A 56 4.45 -22.61 -40.86
CA PRO A 56 4.63 -22.14 -39.50
C PRO A 56 3.44 -22.61 -38.63
N ALA A 57 3.75 -23.24 -37.48
CA ALA A 57 2.75 -23.55 -36.49
C ALA A 57 1.95 -22.30 -36.13
N PRO A 58 0.62 -22.40 -35.91
CA PRO A 58 -0.20 -21.25 -35.57
C PRO A 58 0.34 -20.57 -34.32
N THR A 59 0.65 -19.29 -34.46
CA THR A 59 1.03 -18.42 -33.33
C THR A 59 -0.15 -18.39 -32.36
N GLN A 60 -0.04 -19.09 -31.24
CA GLN A 60 -1.00 -18.99 -30.16
C GLN A 60 -1.01 -17.53 -29.69
N THR A 61 -2.10 -16.84 -29.92
CA THR A 61 -2.30 -15.46 -29.48
C THR A 61 -2.36 -15.41 -27.96
N GLN A 62 -1.66 -14.45 -27.35
CA GLN A 62 -1.64 -14.16 -25.91
C GLN A 62 -3.03 -14.04 -25.22
N THR A 63 -4.11 -14.06 -26.01
CA THR A 63 -5.50 -14.02 -25.54
C THR A 63 -5.95 -15.30 -24.81
N ASP A 64 -5.35 -16.45 -25.11
CA ASP A 64 -5.74 -17.72 -24.49
C ASP A 64 -5.14 -17.95 -23.10
N THR A 65 -4.06 -17.26 -22.76
CA THR A 65 -3.35 -17.45 -21.50
C THR A 65 -4.16 -16.97 -20.29
N PHE A 66 -4.92 -15.87 -20.40
CA PHE A 66 -5.66 -15.31 -19.26
C PHE A 66 -6.97 -16.05 -18.96
N HIS A 67 -7.67 -16.53 -19.96
CA HIS A 67 -8.80 -17.45 -19.73
C HIS A 67 -8.36 -18.74 -19.03
N ASN A 68 -7.10 -19.12 -19.19
CA ASN A 68 -6.53 -20.34 -18.59
C ASN A 68 -6.10 -20.13 -17.14
N GLU A 69 -5.61 -18.95 -16.73
CA GLU A 69 -5.15 -18.70 -15.34
C GLU A 69 -6.29 -18.80 -14.32
N ALA A 70 -7.45 -18.21 -14.59
CA ALA A 70 -8.60 -18.31 -13.71
C ALA A 70 -9.08 -19.77 -13.53
N ALA A 71 -8.84 -20.64 -14.51
CA ALA A 71 -9.12 -22.08 -14.44
C ALA A 71 -8.12 -22.85 -13.57
N LEU A 72 -6.96 -22.26 -13.28
CA LEU A 72 -5.95 -22.85 -12.39
C LEU A 72 -6.23 -22.61 -10.90
N LEU A 73 -7.19 -21.74 -10.57
CA LEU A 73 -7.63 -21.57 -9.19
C LEU A 73 -8.45 -22.80 -8.77
N PRO A 74 -8.20 -23.36 -7.57
CA PRO A 74 -8.94 -24.51 -7.09
C PRO A 74 -10.38 -24.13 -6.72
N GLN A 75 -11.17 -25.15 -6.40
CA GLN A 75 -12.46 -24.96 -5.74
C GLN A 75 -12.25 -24.33 -4.37
N ASP A 76 -13.30 -23.65 -3.86
CA ASP A 76 -13.30 -23.09 -2.52
C ASP A 76 -13.02 -24.17 -1.48
N ALA A 77 -12.21 -23.83 -0.48
CA ALA A 77 -11.79 -24.71 0.59
C ALA A 77 -12.33 -24.23 1.93
N ILE A 78 -12.78 -25.18 2.75
CA ILE A 78 -13.20 -24.94 4.14
C ILE A 78 -12.31 -25.76 5.05
N THR A 79 -11.74 -25.12 6.06
CA THR A 79 -10.89 -25.78 7.07
C THR A 79 -11.30 -25.32 8.48
N HIS A 80 -11.17 -26.23 9.47
CA HIS A 80 -11.55 -25.95 10.86
C HIS A 80 -10.30 -25.87 11.72
N HIS A 81 -10.27 -24.89 12.57
CA HIS A 81 -9.10 -24.54 13.37
C HIS A 81 -9.46 -24.20 14.82
N THR A 82 -8.43 -24.22 15.67
CA THR A 82 -8.51 -23.71 17.04
C THR A 82 -7.26 -22.90 17.31
N GLY A 83 -7.42 -21.73 17.88
CA GLY A 83 -6.32 -20.84 18.29
C GLY A 83 -6.51 -20.30 19.69
N ILE A 84 -5.46 -19.70 20.24
CA ILE A 84 -5.51 -18.95 21.51
C ILE A 84 -5.31 -17.48 21.15
N PHE A 85 -6.37 -16.68 21.30
CA PHE A 85 -6.39 -15.25 21.02
C PHE A 85 -6.85 -14.48 22.25
N ASP A 86 -6.11 -13.46 22.66
CA ASP A 86 -6.34 -12.73 23.91
C ASP A 86 -6.56 -13.68 25.11
N LYS A 87 -5.73 -14.71 25.22
CA LYS A 87 -5.77 -15.77 26.27
C LYS A 87 -7.04 -16.63 26.24
N ARG A 88 -7.89 -16.52 25.23
CA ARG A 88 -9.11 -17.33 25.07
C ARG A 88 -8.91 -18.36 23.96
N LYS A 89 -9.33 -19.59 24.20
CA LYS A 89 -9.38 -20.64 23.20
C LYS A 89 -10.59 -20.42 22.31
N ILE A 90 -10.39 -20.23 21.00
CA ILE A 90 -11.42 -19.96 20.00
C ILE A 90 -11.33 -21.01 18.91
N SER A 91 -12.46 -21.71 18.66
CA SER A 91 -12.63 -22.51 17.46
C SER A 91 -13.17 -21.63 16.35
N TYR A 92 -12.67 -21.83 15.13
CA TYR A 92 -13.06 -21.02 13.97
C TYR A 92 -12.94 -21.82 12.67
N THR A 93 -13.76 -21.40 11.71
CA THR A 93 -13.74 -21.95 10.36
C THR A 93 -13.03 -20.93 9.44
N ALA A 94 -12.09 -21.42 8.64
CA ALA A 94 -11.51 -20.66 7.54
C ALA A 94 -12.15 -21.09 6.21
N HIS A 95 -12.65 -20.10 5.46
CA HIS A 95 -13.18 -20.28 4.12
C HIS A 95 -12.30 -19.51 3.13
N THR A 96 -11.67 -20.22 2.22
CA THR A 96 -10.77 -19.66 1.19
C THR A 96 -11.34 -19.96 -0.18
N GLY A 97 -11.51 -18.94 -0.99
CA GLY A 97 -12.14 -19.12 -2.29
C GLY A 97 -12.17 -17.86 -3.15
N THR A 98 -13.09 -17.84 -4.11
CA THR A 98 -13.26 -16.72 -5.03
C THR A 98 -14.70 -16.31 -5.20
N LEU A 99 -14.93 -14.99 -5.28
CA LEU A 99 -16.20 -14.38 -5.65
C LEU A 99 -16.16 -14.00 -7.14
N THR A 100 -17.20 -14.35 -7.89
CA THR A 100 -17.28 -13.97 -9.31
C THR A 100 -18.00 -12.63 -9.45
N LEU A 101 -17.28 -11.59 -9.85
CA LEU A 101 -17.89 -10.34 -10.29
C LEU A 101 -18.46 -10.49 -11.69
N ARG A 102 -19.57 -9.81 -11.97
CA ARG A 102 -20.26 -9.83 -13.25
C ARG A 102 -20.59 -8.40 -13.69
N ASP A 103 -20.65 -8.18 -14.99
CA ASP A 103 -21.20 -6.97 -15.59
C ASP A 103 -22.73 -6.96 -15.59
N ASP A 104 -23.34 -5.92 -16.15
CA ASP A 104 -24.80 -5.73 -16.19
C ASP A 104 -25.49 -6.76 -17.09
N GLU A 105 -24.78 -7.35 -18.05
CA GLU A 105 -25.24 -8.43 -18.92
C GLU A 105 -25.10 -9.82 -18.26
N GLY A 106 -24.51 -9.88 -17.06
CA GLY A 106 -24.29 -11.10 -16.29
C GLY A 106 -23.02 -11.87 -16.67
N ALA A 107 -22.19 -11.36 -17.57
CA ALA A 107 -20.93 -11.99 -17.93
C ALA A 107 -19.87 -11.81 -16.80
N PRO A 108 -19.07 -12.85 -16.51
CA PRO A 108 -18.03 -12.74 -15.50
C PRO A 108 -16.92 -11.77 -15.90
N THR A 109 -16.53 -10.86 -14.99
CA THR A 109 -15.51 -9.83 -15.22
C THR A 109 -14.25 -10.07 -14.38
N ALA A 110 -14.36 -10.68 -13.20
CA ALA A 110 -13.24 -11.09 -12.37
C ALA A 110 -13.60 -12.24 -11.43
N ARG A 111 -12.60 -13.02 -11.05
CA ARG A 111 -12.63 -13.89 -9.86
C ARG A 111 -11.84 -13.21 -8.75
N VAL A 112 -12.53 -12.73 -7.73
CA VAL A 112 -11.94 -12.01 -6.60
C VAL A 112 -11.63 -12.99 -5.49
N PHE A 113 -10.36 -13.19 -5.20
CA PHE A 113 -9.89 -14.08 -4.15
C PHE A 113 -10.15 -13.48 -2.77
N TYR A 114 -10.56 -14.36 -1.84
CA TYR A 114 -10.73 -14.00 -0.44
C TYR A 114 -10.32 -15.12 0.52
N VAL A 115 -9.99 -14.72 1.74
CA VAL A 115 -9.88 -15.63 2.89
C VAL A 115 -10.75 -15.07 4.01
N ALA A 116 -11.66 -15.87 4.53
CA ALA A 116 -12.51 -15.48 5.65
C ALA A 116 -12.29 -16.40 6.85
N TYR A 117 -12.23 -15.82 8.05
CA TYR A 117 -12.18 -16.54 9.32
C TYR A 117 -13.42 -16.17 10.13
N THR A 118 -14.22 -17.16 10.48
CA THR A 118 -15.46 -16.98 11.25
C THR A 118 -15.38 -17.79 12.55
N GLN A 119 -15.64 -17.18 13.68
CA GLN A 119 -15.69 -17.88 14.95
C GLN A 119 -16.90 -18.82 14.98
N ASP A 120 -16.66 -20.08 15.39
CA ASP A 120 -17.71 -21.10 15.48
C ASP A 120 -18.63 -20.85 16.68
N GLY A 121 -19.89 -21.23 16.54
CA GLY A 121 -20.86 -21.25 17.65
C GLY A 121 -21.32 -19.88 18.16
N VAL A 122 -21.09 -18.79 17.41
CA VAL A 122 -21.55 -17.44 17.76
C VAL A 122 -22.66 -16.97 16.80
N ASP A 123 -23.54 -16.12 17.32
CA ASP A 123 -24.61 -15.55 16.49
C ASP A 123 -24.03 -14.51 15.49
N PRO A 124 -24.14 -14.74 14.18
CA PRO A 124 -23.68 -13.81 13.15
C PRO A 124 -24.29 -12.40 13.27
N ALA A 125 -25.53 -12.28 13.77
CA ALA A 125 -26.20 -10.98 13.88
C ALA A 125 -25.52 -10.03 14.87
N HIS A 126 -24.92 -10.58 15.93
CA HIS A 126 -24.28 -9.80 16.99
C HIS A 126 -22.77 -9.76 16.88
N ARG A 127 -22.16 -10.63 16.05
CA ARG A 127 -20.73 -10.65 15.89
C ARG A 127 -20.30 -9.71 14.75
N PRO A 128 -19.39 -8.76 14.99
CA PRO A 128 -18.87 -7.91 13.94
C PRO A 128 -18.16 -8.69 12.83
N VAL A 129 -18.13 -8.13 11.62
CA VAL A 129 -17.29 -8.59 10.52
C VAL A 129 -16.45 -7.41 10.01
N ALA A 130 -15.15 -7.64 9.88
CA ALA A 130 -14.22 -6.67 9.34
C ALA A 130 -13.67 -7.14 7.99
N TYR A 131 -13.71 -6.27 6.99
CA TYR A 131 -13.20 -6.51 5.64
C TYR A 131 -11.86 -5.79 5.48
N PHE A 132 -10.82 -6.55 5.12
CA PHE A 132 -9.43 -6.10 5.09
C PHE A 132 -8.92 -6.02 3.66
N PHE A 133 -8.18 -4.95 3.37
CA PHE A 133 -7.49 -4.77 2.11
C PHE A 133 -6.26 -3.87 2.27
N ASN A 134 -5.18 -4.25 1.58
CA ASN A 134 -3.98 -3.42 1.50
C ASN A 134 -4.14 -2.32 0.43
N GLY A 135 -3.11 -1.52 0.29
CA GLY A 135 -3.05 -0.39 -0.63
C GLY A 135 -2.27 -0.65 -1.91
N GLY A 136 -1.20 0.03 -2.05
CA GLY A 136 -0.37 0.15 -3.23
C GLY A 136 -0.71 1.43 -4.02
N PRO A 137 -1.70 1.45 -4.93
CA PRO A 137 -2.54 0.35 -5.41
C PRO A 137 -1.74 -0.77 -6.05
N GLY A 138 -2.32 -1.97 -6.06
CA GLY A 138 -1.66 -3.17 -6.61
C GLY A 138 -1.15 -4.18 -5.56
N ALA A 139 -1.34 -3.92 -4.25
CA ALA A 139 -0.96 -4.86 -3.19
C ALA A 139 -2.10 -5.83 -2.85
N GLY A 140 -1.76 -7.12 -2.71
CA GLY A 140 -2.61 -8.15 -2.12
C GLY A 140 -2.62 -8.06 -0.59
N THR A 141 -3.58 -8.75 0.05
CA THR A 141 -3.85 -8.61 1.49
C THR A 141 -2.86 -9.33 2.41
N ALA A 142 -1.90 -10.06 1.88
CA ALA A 142 -0.96 -10.86 2.69
C ALA A 142 -0.18 -10.02 3.72
N TYR A 143 0.06 -8.73 3.48
CA TYR A 143 0.72 -7.85 4.44
C TYR A 143 -0.10 -7.71 5.73
N LEU A 144 -1.35 -7.27 5.67
CA LEU A 144 -2.22 -7.19 6.84
C LEU A 144 -2.56 -8.58 7.41
N HIS A 145 -2.78 -9.55 6.54
CA HIS A 145 -3.18 -10.90 6.91
C HIS A 145 -2.13 -11.58 7.79
N LEU A 146 -0.88 -11.67 7.29
CA LEU A 146 0.23 -12.33 7.99
C LEU A 146 1.12 -11.37 8.78
N GLY A 147 0.90 -10.07 8.71
CA GLY A 147 1.69 -9.09 9.45
C GLY A 147 1.01 -8.62 10.75
N ALA A 148 -0.32 -8.53 10.77
CA ALA A 148 -1.04 -7.89 11.86
C ALA A 148 -2.22 -8.70 12.41
N VAL A 149 -3.13 -9.15 11.54
CA VAL A 149 -4.53 -9.36 11.90
C VAL A 149 -4.93 -10.83 11.97
N GLY A 150 -4.42 -11.65 11.05
CA GLY A 150 -4.81 -13.04 10.87
C GLY A 150 -4.47 -13.94 12.06
N PRO A 151 -4.95 -15.21 12.05
CA PRO A 151 -4.64 -16.19 13.09
C PRO A 151 -3.16 -16.60 13.17
N SER A 152 -2.42 -16.39 12.10
CA SER A 152 -0.98 -16.62 12.01
C SER A 152 -0.28 -15.34 11.53
N ILE A 153 0.95 -15.14 11.98
CA ILE A 153 1.82 -14.04 11.55
C ILE A 153 3.15 -14.54 11.04
N LEU A 154 3.76 -13.77 10.17
CA LEU A 154 5.13 -13.94 9.74
C LEU A 154 6.08 -13.34 10.79
N SER A 155 6.89 -14.18 11.43
CA SER A 155 7.88 -13.78 12.43
C SER A 155 9.28 -13.85 11.83
N PHE A 156 10.11 -12.86 12.16
CA PHE A 156 11.49 -12.78 11.73
C PHE A 156 12.43 -13.25 12.84
N PRO A 157 13.52 -14.00 12.53
CA PRO A 157 14.45 -14.49 13.52
C PRO A 157 14.98 -13.38 14.43
N ASN A 158 14.99 -13.63 15.74
CA ASN A 158 15.46 -12.66 16.75
C ASN A 158 14.79 -11.29 16.67
N GLY A 159 13.60 -11.19 16.10
CA GLY A 159 12.91 -9.93 15.84
C GLY A 159 13.62 -9.03 14.82
N ASN A 160 14.55 -9.59 14.03
CA ASN A 160 15.29 -8.85 13.01
C ASN A 160 14.58 -8.94 11.65
N PRO A 161 13.91 -7.88 11.20
CA PRO A 161 13.20 -7.88 9.93
C PRO A 161 14.14 -7.94 8.71
N ALA A 162 15.45 -7.70 8.88
CA ALA A 162 16.41 -7.84 7.78
C ALA A 162 16.63 -9.28 7.32
N ASP A 163 16.21 -10.29 8.11
CA ASP A 163 16.35 -11.70 7.78
C ASP A 163 15.05 -12.31 7.22
N GLY A 164 14.54 -11.73 6.14
CA GLY A 164 13.32 -12.20 5.48
C GLY A 164 13.40 -13.63 4.95
N ALA A 165 14.60 -14.09 4.59
CA ALA A 165 14.82 -15.45 4.05
C ALA A 165 14.56 -16.57 5.10
N ASN A 166 14.70 -16.26 6.38
CA ASN A 166 14.49 -17.19 7.49
C ASN A 166 13.19 -16.90 8.26
N ALA A 167 12.31 -16.08 7.71
CA ALA A 167 11.02 -15.78 8.33
C ALA A 167 10.15 -17.03 8.48
N GLN A 168 9.40 -17.13 9.57
CA GLN A 168 8.59 -18.28 9.92
C GLN A 168 7.15 -17.89 10.26
N LEU A 169 6.20 -18.72 9.87
CA LEU A 169 4.81 -18.60 10.29
C LEU A 169 4.66 -19.06 11.74
N THR A 170 4.09 -18.19 12.57
CA THR A 170 3.82 -18.47 13.98
C THR A 170 2.37 -18.11 14.34
N PRO A 171 1.77 -18.73 15.37
CA PRO A 171 0.45 -18.33 15.85
C PRO A 171 0.43 -16.85 16.28
N ASN A 172 -0.62 -16.13 15.91
CA ASN A 172 -0.84 -14.74 16.32
C ASN A 172 -1.77 -14.68 17.54
N THR A 173 -1.22 -14.56 18.73
CA THR A 173 -2.02 -14.44 19.97
C THR A 173 -2.83 -13.14 20.05
N GLU A 174 -2.49 -12.14 19.25
CA GLU A 174 -3.10 -10.81 19.18
C GLU A 174 -4.13 -10.68 18.06
N SER A 175 -4.43 -11.79 17.36
CA SER A 175 -5.36 -11.78 16.22
C SER A 175 -6.66 -11.07 16.55
N TRP A 176 -7.11 -10.28 15.59
CA TRP A 176 -8.38 -9.55 15.72
C TRP A 176 -9.59 -10.50 15.68
N LEU A 177 -9.39 -11.77 15.34
CA LEU A 177 -10.43 -12.82 15.46
C LEU A 177 -10.98 -12.96 16.87
N ALA A 178 -10.27 -12.48 17.89
CA ALA A 178 -10.78 -12.39 19.26
C ALA A 178 -12.04 -11.49 19.39
N ALA A 179 -12.24 -10.51 18.51
CA ALA A 179 -13.32 -9.52 18.60
C ALA A 179 -14.24 -9.49 17.39
N THR A 180 -13.76 -9.85 16.21
CA THR A 180 -14.50 -9.73 14.94
C THR A 180 -14.20 -10.92 14.04
N ASP A 181 -15.11 -11.26 13.14
CA ASP A 181 -14.76 -12.15 12.02
C ASP A 181 -13.95 -11.36 10.98
N LEU A 182 -13.05 -12.06 10.28
CA LEU A 182 -12.07 -11.45 9.39
C LEU A 182 -12.34 -11.88 7.96
N VAL A 183 -12.39 -10.93 7.02
CA VAL A 183 -12.52 -11.22 5.58
C VAL A 183 -11.45 -10.42 4.83
N PHE A 184 -10.42 -11.11 4.36
CA PHE A 184 -9.36 -10.54 3.54
C PHE A 184 -9.74 -10.66 2.06
N ILE A 185 -9.71 -9.55 1.31
CA ILE A 185 -10.13 -9.50 -0.09
C ILE A 185 -8.99 -8.89 -0.91
N ASP A 186 -8.48 -9.64 -1.89
CA ASP A 186 -7.51 -9.11 -2.84
C ASP A 186 -8.21 -8.32 -3.95
N ALA A 187 -7.69 -7.14 -4.29
CA ALA A 187 -8.19 -6.35 -5.42
C ALA A 187 -8.00 -7.09 -6.75
N PRO A 188 -8.89 -6.92 -7.74
CA PRO A 188 -8.66 -7.48 -9.07
C PRO A 188 -7.28 -7.13 -9.64
N GLY A 189 -6.53 -8.14 -10.07
CA GLY A 189 -5.15 -8.01 -10.55
C GLY A 189 -4.08 -8.09 -9.46
N THR A 190 -4.44 -8.38 -8.21
CA THR A 190 -3.51 -8.58 -7.08
C THR A 190 -3.73 -9.93 -6.43
N GLY A 191 -2.77 -10.39 -5.67
CA GLY A 191 -2.86 -11.69 -5.00
C GLY A 191 -3.19 -12.81 -5.98
N TRP A 192 -4.31 -13.48 -5.73
CA TRP A 192 -4.91 -14.45 -6.66
C TRP A 192 -6.26 -13.97 -7.24
N SER A 193 -6.52 -12.66 -7.19
CA SER A 193 -7.69 -12.07 -7.85
C SER A 193 -7.41 -11.83 -9.33
N ILE A 194 -8.15 -12.50 -10.21
CA ILE A 194 -7.88 -12.55 -11.65
C ILE A 194 -9.02 -11.91 -12.43
N PRO A 195 -8.80 -10.78 -13.15
CA PRO A 195 -9.72 -10.28 -14.16
C PRO A 195 -9.88 -11.28 -15.31
N THR A 196 -11.11 -11.47 -15.80
CA THR A 196 -11.39 -12.43 -16.89
C THR A 196 -10.88 -11.96 -18.26
N ASP A 197 -10.67 -10.66 -18.43
CA ASP A 197 -10.13 -10.05 -19.65
C ASP A 197 -9.04 -9.04 -19.27
N ALA A 198 -7.77 -9.39 -19.48
CA ALA A 198 -6.63 -8.54 -19.19
C ALA A 198 -6.63 -7.21 -19.93
N LYS A 199 -7.18 -7.17 -21.17
CA LYS A 199 -7.23 -5.95 -21.98
C LYS A 199 -8.24 -4.95 -21.44
N LYS A 200 -9.30 -5.45 -20.79
CA LYS A 200 -10.34 -4.62 -20.18
C LYS A 200 -10.07 -4.32 -18.70
N ALA A 201 -9.15 -5.05 -18.05
CA ALA A 201 -8.89 -4.99 -16.63
C ALA A 201 -8.59 -3.56 -16.14
N ALA A 202 -7.72 -2.83 -16.83
CA ALA A 202 -7.36 -1.47 -16.45
C ALA A 202 -8.58 -0.54 -16.44
N LYS A 203 -9.43 -0.61 -17.47
CA LYS A 203 -10.65 0.21 -17.53
C LYS A 203 -11.71 -0.22 -16.51
N ALA A 204 -11.80 -1.53 -16.21
CA ALA A 204 -12.84 -2.09 -15.36
C ALA A 204 -12.51 -2.00 -13.86
N PHE A 205 -11.21 -1.99 -13.48
CA PHE A 205 -10.81 -2.17 -12.08
C PHE A 205 -9.69 -1.22 -11.60
N TYR A 206 -8.81 -0.71 -12.50
CA TYR A 206 -7.62 0.02 -12.07
C TYR A 206 -7.86 1.53 -12.01
N GLY A 207 -8.78 1.91 -11.18
CA GLY A 207 -9.12 3.29 -10.89
C GLY A 207 -9.92 3.39 -9.60
N VAL A 208 -9.91 4.56 -8.98
CA VAL A 208 -10.44 4.73 -7.61
C VAL A 208 -11.90 4.32 -7.48
N LYS A 209 -12.75 4.75 -8.40
CA LYS A 209 -14.19 4.42 -8.35
C LYS A 209 -14.46 2.98 -8.77
N GLN A 210 -13.80 2.51 -9.83
CA GLN A 210 -13.94 1.14 -10.33
C GLN A 210 -13.53 0.11 -9.26
N ASP A 211 -12.43 0.38 -8.57
CA ASP A 211 -11.94 -0.41 -7.45
C ASP A 211 -12.94 -0.42 -6.30
N ALA A 212 -13.47 0.75 -5.91
CA ALA A 212 -14.47 0.86 -4.85
C ALA A 212 -15.76 0.09 -5.16
N HIS A 213 -16.28 0.18 -6.38
CA HIS A 213 -17.45 -0.59 -6.83
C HIS A 213 -17.19 -2.10 -6.83
N ALA A 214 -15.98 -2.53 -7.28
CA ALA A 214 -15.60 -3.94 -7.26
C ALA A 214 -15.56 -4.51 -5.83
N PHE A 215 -14.97 -3.78 -4.89
CA PHE A 215 -14.95 -4.16 -3.46
C PHE A 215 -16.36 -4.15 -2.85
N ALA A 216 -17.16 -3.12 -3.09
CA ALA A 216 -18.53 -3.04 -2.59
C ALA A 216 -19.35 -4.25 -3.04
N LYS A 217 -19.22 -4.65 -4.32
CA LYS A 217 -19.89 -5.83 -4.86
C LYS A 217 -19.36 -7.12 -4.25
N ALA A 218 -18.04 -7.28 -4.11
CA ALA A 218 -17.42 -8.45 -3.48
C ALA A 218 -17.89 -8.61 -2.02
N ILE A 219 -17.90 -7.52 -1.23
CA ILE A 219 -18.40 -7.51 0.15
C ILE A 219 -19.88 -7.90 0.22
N GLN A 220 -20.71 -7.36 -0.66
CA GLN A 220 -22.13 -7.69 -0.71
C GLN A 220 -22.35 -9.18 -1.02
N LEU A 221 -21.64 -9.73 -2.03
CA LEU A 221 -21.72 -11.14 -2.40
C LEU A 221 -21.28 -12.05 -1.24
N TRP A 222 -20.16 -11.73 -0.60
CA TRP A 222 -19.67 -12.50 0.55
C TRP A 222 -20.65 -12.44 1.72
N ALA A 223 -21.15 -11.26 2.07
CA ALA A 223 -22.08 -11.08 3.17
C ALA A 223 -23.39 -11.86 2.94
N GLN A 224 -23.91 -11.85 1.71
CA GLN A 224 -25.11 -12.59 1.32
C GLN A 224 -24.91 -14.10 1.42
N SER A 225 -23.80 -14.61 0.88
CA SER A 225 -23.51 -16.06 0.88
C SER A 225 -23.24 -16.63 2.27
N ASN A 226 -22.89 -15.77 3.23
CA ASN A 226 -22.52 -16.17 4.60
C ASN A 226 -23.53 -15.69 5.66
N ASN A 227 -24.72 -15.22 5.26
CA ASN A 227 -25.77 -14.71 6.16
C ASN A 227 -25.29 -13.59 7.10
N ARG A 228 -24.45 -12.66 6.58
CA ARG A 228 -23.85 -11.57 7.35
C ARG A 228 -24.42 -10.18 7.01
N GLN A 229 -25.63 -10.15 6.39
CA GLN A 229 -26.24 -8.89 5.95
C GLN A 229 -26.63 -7.96 7.10
N ILE A 230 -26.84 -8.49 8.31
CA ILE A 230 -27.21 -7.70 9.51
C ILE A 230 -26.09 -7.57 10.53
N SER A 231 -24.93 -8.19 10.29
CA SER A 231 -23.74 -8.06 11.17
C SER A 231 -23.23 -6.62 11.21
N PRO A 232 -22.73 -6.14 12.36
CA PRO A 232 -21.95 -4.89 12.41
C PRO A 232 -20.73 -5.01 11.48
N ARG A 233 -20.49 -3.98 10.64
CA ARG A 233 -19.46 -4.02 9.57
C ARG A 233 -18.41 -2.97 9.76
N TYR A 234 -17.16 -3.40 9.55
CA TYR A 234 -15.99 -2.53 9.59
C TYR A 234 -15.16 -2.71 8.32
N LEU A 235 -14.68 -1.60 7.76
CA LEU A 235 -13.71 -1.62 6.67
C LEU A 235 -12.33 -1.31 7.24
N VAL A 236 -11.33 -2.09 6.87
CA VAL A 236 -9.96 -1.93 7.37
C VAL A 236 -9.00 -1.85 6.19
N GLY A 237 -8.36 -0.69 6.03
CA GLY A 237 -7.45 -0.45 4.92
C GLY A 237 -6.11 0.11 5.36
N GLU A 238 -5.03 -0.34 4.71
CA GLU A 238 -3.68 0.17 4.93
C GLU A 238 -3.20 0.97 3.73
N SER A 239 -2.52 2.10 3.98
CA SER A 239 -1.91 2.93 2.93
C SER A 239 -2.98 3.49 1.96
N TYR A 240 -2.86 3.29 0.65
CA TYR A 240 -3.95 3.55 -0.31
C TYR A 240 -5.25 2.85 0.08
N GLY A 241 -5.18 1.73 0.82
CA GLY A 241 -6.34 1.05 1.41
C GLY A 241 -7.16 1.93 2.35
N GLY A 242 -6.56 2.96 2.97
CA GLY A 242 -7.29 3.96 3.76
C GLY A 242 -8.20 4.83 2.88
N LEU A 243 -7.69 5.32 1.75
CA LEU A 243 -8.49 5.99 0.71
C LEU A 243 -9.58 5.05 0.19
N ARG A 244 -9.20 3.82 -0.18
CA ARG A 244 -10.12 2.77 -0.63
C ARG A 244 -11.25 2.54 0.37
N ALA A 245 -10.97 2.49 1.67
CA ALA A 245 -12.00 2.26 2.70
C ALA A 245 -13.09 3.34 2.70
N ILE A 246 -12.71 4.60 2.47
CA ILE A 246 -13.67 5.71 2.36
C ILE A 246 -14.53 5.55 1.11
N GLU A 247 -13.93 5.29 -0.04
CA GLU A 247 -14.64 5.16 -1.31
C GLU A 247 -15.49 3.88 -1.38
N VAL A 248 -15.03 2.77 -0.78
CA VAL A 248 -15.81 1.53 -0.63
C VAL A 248 -17.00 1.74 0.29
N ALA A 249 -16.86 2.49 1.40
CA ALA A 249 -17.99 2.81 2.26
C ALA A 249 -19.07 3.60 1.52
N ASP A 250 -18.66 4.51 0.64
CA ASP A 250 -19.59 5.27 -0.20
C ASP A 250 -20.25 4.36 -1.25
N ALA A 251 -19.49 3.55 -1.97
CA ALA A 251 -20.02 2.61 -2.96
C ALA A 251 -20.96 1.56 -2.33
N LEU A 252 -20.65 1.07 -1.12
CA LEU A 252 -21.56 0.19 -0.37
C LEU A 252 -22.90 0.87 -0.09
N ALA A 253 -22.87 2.14 0.32
CA ALA A 253 -24.08 2.90 0.61
C ALA A 253 -24.89 3.20 -0.66
N GLN A 254 -24.22 3.64 -1.74
CA GLN A 254 -24.89 4.08 -2.98
C GLN A 254 -25.39 2.90 -3.84
N ASP A 255 -24.55 1.86 -4.01
CA ASP A 255 -24.84 0.79 -4.98
C ASP A 255 -25.45 -0.44 -4.33
N GLN A 256 -25.11 -0.72 -3.05
CA GLN A 256 -25.51 -1.95 -2.38
C GLN A 256 -26.51 -1.72 -1.24
N ASN A 257 -26.87 -0.47 -0.92
CA ASN A 257 -27.71 -0.08 0.21
C ASN A 257 -27.18 -0.61 1.56
N ILE A 258 -25.86 -0.66 1.72
CA ILE A 258 -25.17 -1.18 2.90
C ILE A 258 -24.44 -0.03 3.61
N LEU A 259 -24.78 0.21 4.88
CA LEU A 259 -24.06 1.13 5.74
C LEU A 259 -23.01 0.38 6.58
N VAL A 260 -21.89 1.01 6.84
CA VAL A 260 -20.82 0.48 7.70
C VAL A 260 -20.85 1.15 9.08
N ASN A 261 -20.44 0.42 10.12
CA ASN A 261 -20.38 0.90 11.49
C ASN A 261 -19.08 1.64 11.78
N GLY A 262 -17.99 1.28 11.08
CA GLY A 262 -16.72 1.96 11.25
C GLY A 262 -15.75 1.73 10.11
N ILE A 263 -14.78 2.65 10.02
CA ILE A 263 -13.64 2.59 9.10
C ILE A 263 -12.38 2.63 9.96
N ILE A 264 -11.49 1.67 9.78
CA ILE A 264 -10.17 1.60 10.41
C ILE A 264 -9.14 1.81 9.30
N MET A 265 -8.27 2.78 9.48
CA MET A 265 -7.24 3.13 8.52
C MET A 265 -5.87 3.04 9.18
N ILE A 266 -4.98 2.26 8.60
CA ILE A 266 -3.61 2.05 9.07
C ILE A 266 -2.68 2.77 8.10
N SER A 267 -1.91 3.73 8.60
CA SER A 267 -0.98 4.55 7.79
C SER A 267 -1.60 5.05 6.47
N PRO A 268 -2.79 5.70 6.52
CA PRO A 268 -3.59 5.93 5.33
C PRO A 268 -3.05 7.04 4.42
N ALA A 269 -3.12 6.83 3.12
CA ALA A 269 -3.08 7.87 2.11
C ALA A 269 -4.48 8.53 2.04
N LEU A 270 -4.74 9.57 2.83
CA LEU A 270 -6.06 10.21 2.91
C LEU A 270 -6.37 11.17 1.76
N ASP A 271 -5.35 11.79 1.20
CA ASP A 271 -5.45 12.64 0.00
C ASP A 271 -4.09 12.60 -0.69
N MET A 272 -4.06 12.15 -1.94
CA MET A 272 -2.80 12.00 -2.68
C MET A 272 -2.07 13.33 -2.89
N THR A 273 -2.78 14.46 -2.86
CA THR A 273 -2.14 15.78 -2.94
C THR A 273 -1.31 16.11 -1.71
N LEU A 274 -1.69 15.60 -0.54
CA LEU A 274 -0.96 15.79 0.72
C LEU A 274 0.30 14.92 0.84
N LEU A 275 0.61 14.13 -0.18
CA LEU A 275 1.80 13.28 -0.27
C LEU A 275 2.76 13.71 -1.39
N ASP A 276 2.43 14.78 -2.15
CA ASP A 276 3.26 15.32 -3.23
C ASP A 276 4.30 16.31 -2.67
N THR A 277 5.32 15.78 -2.02
CA THR A 277 6.37 16.57 -1.37
C THR A 277 7.23 17.39 -2.34
N ALA A 278 7.25 17.01 -3.61
CA ALA A 278 8.02 17.71 -4.63
C ALA A 278 7.37 19.02 -5.10
N ASN A 279 6.04 19.11 -5.04
CA ASN A 279 5.29 20.21 -5.63
C ASN A 279 4.40 20.96 -4.62
N ASP A 280 4.20 20.42 -3.42
CA ASP A 280 3.30 21.00 -2.42
C ASP A 280 4.03 21.25 -1.09
N ILE A 281 4.07 22.53 -0.67
CA ILE A 281 4.72 22.94 0.58
C ILE A 281 4.00 22.40 1.82
N LEU A 282 2.71 22.14 1.75
CA LEU A 282 1.97 21.51 2.85
C LEU A 282 2.34 20.04 2.98
N ALA A 283 2.45 19.31 1.85
CA ALA A 283 2.92 17.93 1.84
C ALA A 283 4.35 17.81 2.42
N THR A 284 5.27 18.67 1.96
CA THR A 284 6.62 18.79 2.53
C THR A 284 6.60 19.04 4.03
N SER A 285 5.70 19.91 4.51
CA SER A 285 5.60 20.23 5.93
C SER A 285 5.14 19.01 6.76
N PHE A 286 4.27 18.16 6.23
CA PHE A 286 3.82 16.96 6.94
C PHE A 286 4.89 15.89 7.12
N VAL A 287 5.94 15.87 6.28
CA VAL A 287 7.04 14.90 6.41
C VAL A 287 7.97 15.25 7.57
N LEU A 288 8.17 16.55 7.87
CA LEU A 288 9.13 17.00 8.85
C LEU A 288 8.93 16.39 10.25
N PRO A 289 7.71 16.26 10.81
CA PRO A 289 7.52 15.63 12.12
C PRO A 289 7.95 14.16 12.17
N SER A 290 7.74 13.41 11.08
CA SER A 290 8.18 12.00 11.00
C SER A 290 9.69 11.89 10.83
N LEU A 291 10.34 12.81 10.13
CA LEU A 291 11.81 12.91 10.06
C LEU A 291 12.40 13.22 11.44
N GLU A 292 11.83 14.21 12.15
CA GLU A 292 12.28 14.57 13.50
C GLU A 292 12.10 13.41 14.47
N ALA A 293 10.94 12.74 14.44
CA ALA A 293 10.70 11.55 15.26
C ALA A 293 11.73 10.45 14.98
N SER A 294 12.03 10.20 13.70
CA SER A 294 13.06 9.24 13.29
C SER A 294 14.45 9.62 13.79
N GLN A 295 14.83 10.88 13.65
CA GLN A 295 16.11 11.40 14.13
C GLN A 295 16.24 11.28 15.66
N LEU A 296 15.21 11.66 16.39
CA LEU A 296 15.20 11.54 17.86
C LEU A 296 15.26 10.07 18.32
N ALA A 297 14.57 9.17 17.62
CA ALA A 297 14.62 7.74 17.93
C ALA A 297 16.00 7.14 17.67
N LEU A 298 16.65 7.48 16.55
CA LEU A 298 18.02 7.04 16.24
C LEU A 298 19.04 7.57 17.25
N GLN A 299 18.79 8.72 17.87
CA GLN A 299 19.60 9.30 18.95
C GLN A 299 19.21 8.81 20.34
N HIS A 300 18.24 7.87 20.47
CA HIS A 300 17.68 7.41 21.75
C HIS A 300 17.10 8.55 22.61
N LYS A 301 16.59 9.61 21.99
CA LYS A 301 16.00 10.79 22.65
C LYS A 301 14.47 10.79 22.63
N LEU A 302 13.84 9.89 21.87
CA LEU A 302 12.38 9.71 21.85
C LEU A 302 12.06 8.53 22.75
N THR A 303 11.36 8.80 23.86
CA THR A 303 10.91 7.80 24.85
C THR A 303 9.38 7.79 24.93
N PRO A 304 8.76 6.72 25.46
CA PRO A 304 7.30 6.69 25.64
C PRO A 304 6.76 7.89 26.43
N GLU A 305 7.51 8.38 27.42
CA GLU A 305 7.11 9.49 28.30
C GLU A 305 7.13 10.84 27.59
N ASN A 306 8.03 11.04 26.64
CA ASN A 306 8.19 12.34 25.96
C ASN A 306 7.62 12.37 24.54
N ALA A 307 7.28 11.21 23.94
CA ALA A 307 6.88 11.11 22.54
C ALA A 307 5.70 12.02 22.21
N ALA A 308 4.64 11.99 23.02
CA ALA A 308 3.45 12.80 22.76
C ALA A 308 3.78 14.30 22.65
N GLY A 309 4.54 14.83 23.60
CA GLY A 309 4.95 16.25 23.60
C GLY A 309 5.91 16.59 22.46
N ARG A 310 6.85 15.68 22.14
CA ARG A 310 7.77 15.89 21.02
C ARG A 310 7.05 15.91 19.67
N LEU A 311 6.18 14.94 19.41
CA LEU A 311 5.42 14.87 18.16
C LEU A 311 4.46 16.06 18.02
N ASP A 312 3.86 16.51 19.12
CA ASP A 312 3.00 17.69 19.12
C ASP A 312 3.80 18.96 18.77
N SER A 313 4.96 19.15 19.39
CA SER A 313 5.86 20.29 19.10
C SER A 313 6.33 20.27 17.64
N ALA A 314 6.75 19.11 17.15
CA ALA A 314 7.19 18.93 15.77
C ALA A 314 6.06 19.25 14.76
N TYR A 315 4.85 18.79 15.03
CA TYR A 315 3.68 19.09 14.22
C TYR A 315 3.40 20.60 14.15
N HIS A 316 3.37 21.29 15.30
CA HIS A 316 3.11 22.72 15.35
C HIS A 316 4.24 23.55 14.70
N TYR A 317 5.48 23.13 14.83
CA TYR A 317 6.59 23.74 14.10
C TYR A 317 6.38 23.58 12.57
N ALA A 318 6.06 22.37 12.13
CA ALA A 318 5.90 22.04 10.72
C ALA A 318 4.78 22.83 10.03
N ILE A 319 3.58 22.89 10.64
CA ILE A 319 2.43 23.61 10.07
C ILE A 319 2.41 25.12 10.39
N GLY A 320 3.29 25.59 11.23
CA GLY A 320 3.43 27.00 11.63
C GLY A 320 4.69 27.64 11.02
N PRO A 321 5.77 27.80 11.77
CA PRO A 321 6.99 28.51 11.32
C PRO A 321 7.58 27.95 10.02
N PHE A 322 7.72 26.63 9.91
CA PHE A 322 8.29 25.99 8.73
C PHE A 322 7.46 26.23 7.47
N LEU A 323 6.16 25.90 7.49
CA LEU A 323 5.25 26.13 6.38
C LEU A 323 5.17 27.61 6.01
N SER A 324 5.10 28.49 7.01
CA SER A 324 5.07 29.95 6.78
C SER A 324 6.33 30.43 6.06
N THR A 325 7.50 29.92 6.42
CA THR A 325 8.76 30.27 5.76
C THR A 325 8.76 29.82 4.30
N LEU A 326 8.33 28.58 4.03
CA LEU A 326 8.24 28.07 2.66
C LEU A 326 7.22 28.82 1.79
N ALA A 327 6.15 29.32 2.40
CA ALA A 327 5.08 30.04 1.70
C ALA A 327 5.46 31.50 1.37
N ASN A 328 6.47 32.07 1.99
CA ASN A 328 6.92 33.42 1.75
C ASN A 328 8.01 33.48 0.67
N ALA A 329 8.42 34.70 0.32
CA ALA A 329 9.56 34.91 -0.58
C ALA A 329 10.82 34.22 -0.02
N PRO A 330 11.65 33.62 -0.87
CA PRO A 330 12.85 32.93 -0.41
C PRO A 330 13.75 33.83 0.45
N LEU A 331 14.18 33.28 1.58
CA LEU A 331 15.16 33.94 2.46
C LEU A 331 16.51 34.08 1.75
N ALA A 332 17.33 35.05 2.20
CA ALA A 332 18.67 35.28 1.69
C ALA A 332 19.67 35.60 2.83
N GLY A 333 20.96 35.40 2.57
CA GLY A 333 22.03 35.66 3.53
C GLY A 333 21.88 34.84 4.81
N ASN A 334 22.14 35.42 5.96
CA ASN A 334 22.14 34.74 7.26
C ASN A 334 20.76 34.16 7.60
N ALA A 335 19.66 34.84 7.27
CA ALA A 335 18.33 34.33 7.55
C ALA A 335 18.03 33.01 6.79
N ALA A 336 18.54 32.85 5.57
CA ALA A 336 18.43 31.60 4.84
C ALA A 336 19.28 30.50 5.48
N GLN A 337 20.50 30.84 5.90
CA GLN A 337 21.41 29.92 6.57
C GLN A 337 20.80 29.41 7.89
N ASP A 338 20.33 30.32 8.74
CA ASP A 338 19.69 30.00 10.02
C ASP A 338 18.49 29.05 9.83
N PHE A 339 17.65 29.31 8.80
CA PHE A 339 16.51 28.47 8.47
C PHE A 339 16.94 27.06 8.03
N TYR A 340 17.97 26.95 7.17
CA TYR A 340 18.44 25.65 6.69
C TYR A 340 19.11 24.85 7.81
N GLU A 341 19.82 25.50 8.72
CA GLU A 341 20.40 24.86 9.91
C GLU A 341 19.32 24.33 10.86
N ASP A 342 18.24 25.11 11.04
CA ASP A 342 17.09 24.70 11.84
C ASP A 342 16.40 23.48 11.24
N VAL A 343 16.11 23.50 9.93
CA VAL A 343 15.50 22.36 9.21
C VAL A 343 16.43 21.13 9.25
N ALA A 344 17.75 21.30 9.08
CA ALA A 344 18.69 20.20 9.16
C ALA A 344 18.72 19.58 10.57
N THR A 345 18.60 20.41 11.61
CA THR A 345 18.54 19.95 13.00
C THR A 345 17.27 19.13 13.27
N HIS A 346 16.11 19.59 12.81
CA HIS A 346 14.85 18.87 12.96
C HIS A 346 14.79 17.58 12.12
N SER A 347 15.18 17.65 10.85
CA SER A 347 15.04 16.52 9.92
C SER A 347 16.17 15.47 10.00
N GLY A 348 17.35 15.86 10.50
CA GLY A 348 18.58 15.05 10.43
C GLY A 348 19.12 14.88 9.00
N ILE A 349 18.62 15.68 8.04
CA ILE A 349 19.15 15.74 6.68
C ILE A 349 20.39 16.63 6.66
N PRO A 350 21.44 16.29 5.88
CA PRO A 350 22.62 17.14 5.76
C PRO A 350 22.28 18.57 5.35
N LEU A 351 22.91 19.55 6.00
CA LEU A 351 22.68 20.98 5.75
C LEU A 351 22.83 21.36 4.26
N GLU A 352 23.82 20.78 3.58
CA GLU A 352 24.05 21.02 2.16
C GLU A 352 22.87 20.57 1.28
N THR A 353 22.25 19.42 1.63
CA THR A 353 21.06 18.91 0.94
C THR A 353 19.85 19.82 1.22
N VAL A 354 19.63 20.19 2.49
CA VAL A 354 18.55 21.12 2.86
C VAL A 354 18.70 22.47 2.14
N ALA A 355 19.92 23.02 2.09
CA ALA A 355 20.19 24.29 1.42
C ALA A 355 20.02 24.20 -0.11
N LYS A 356 20.47 23.11 -0.73
CA LYS A 356 20.29 22.81 -2.17
C LYS A 356 18.81 22.79 -2.54
N GLU A 357 18.00 22.13 -1.74
CA GLU A 357 16.55 22.00 -1.94
C GLU A 357 15.75 23.18 -1.32
N ARG A 358 16.44 24.21 -0.79
CA ARG A 358 15.83 25.41 -0.19
C ARG A 358 14.81 25.11 0.91
N GLY A 359 15.03 24.07 1.70
CA GLY A 359 14.14 23.61 2.75
C GLY A 359 13.01 22.70 2.29
N MET A 360 12.82 22.48 0.98
CA MET A 360 11.88 21.47 0.50
C MET A 360 12.40 20.07 0.81
N LEU A 361 11.57 19.27 1.49
CA LEU A 361 11.94 17.92 1.92
C LEU A 361 11.31 16.91 0.97
N GLN A 362 12.15 16.20 0.22
CA GLN A 362 11.73 15.14 -0.71
C GLN A 362 12.28 13.81 -0.22
N PRO A 363 11.57 13.11 0.67
CA PRO A 363 12.08 11.88 1.29
C PRO A 363 12.38 10.77 0.27
N GLU A 364 11.79 10.81 -0.92
CA GLU A 364 12.04 9.87 -2.01
C GLU A 364 13.44 10.03 -2.63
N ALA A 365 14.03 11.22 -2.54
CA ALA A 365 15.34 11.49 -3.12
C ALA A 365 16.45 10.71 -2.40
N HIS A 366 17.35 10.11 -3.18
CA HIS A 366 18.46 9.34 -2.63
C HIS A 366 19.31 10.18 -1.66
N ASP A 367 19.64 11.42 -2.01
CA ASP A 367 20.47 12.34 -1.20
C ASP A 367 19.84 12.64 0.18
N VAL A 368 18.52 12.54 0.30
CA VAL A 368 17.80 12.72 1.57
C VAL A 368 17.85 11.44 2.41
N ARG A 369 17.78 10.28 1.76
CA ARG A 369 17.76 8.95 2.41
C ARG A 369 19.15 8.41 2.71
N SER A 370 20.16 8.74 1.88
CA SER A 370 21.53 8.29 2.05
C SER A 370 22.28 9.19 3.03
N ARG A 371 22.62 8.63 4.19
CA ARG A 371 23.31 9.36 5.27
C ARG A 371 24.36 8.49 5.95
N ASN A 372 25.59 8.97 6.07
CA ASN A 372 26.67 8.25 6.76
C ASN A 372 26.89 6.82 6.23
N GLY A 373 26.83 6.63 4.91
CA GLY A 373 27.00 5.33 4.25
C GLY A 373 25.84 4.35 4.48
N ARG A 374 24.69 4.86 4.92
CA ARG A 374 23.46 4.07 5.13
C ARG A 374 22.30 4.66 4.34
N LEU A 375 21.50 3.77 3.75
CA LEU A 375 20.26 4.09 3.06
C LEU A 375 19.08 3.81 3.99
N TYR A 376 18.32 4.85 4.33
CA TYR A 376 17.14 4.77 5.18
C TYR A 376 15.87 4.45 4.37
N SER A 377 14.94 3.74 5.01
CA SER A 377 13.65 3.40 4.39
C SER A 377 12.67 4.57 4.45
N LEU A 378 11.85 4.70 3.40
CA LEU A 378 10.65 5.54 3.42
C LEU A 378 9.56 4.96 4.32
N TYR A 379 9.51 3.64 4.41
CA TYR A 379 8.51 2.93 5.20
C TYR A 379 8.76 2.97 6.70
N ASP A 380 10.00 3.19 7.13
CA ASP A 380 10.37 3.46 8.54
C ASP A 380 11.71 4.22 8.56
N GLY A 381 11.68 5.51 8.85
CA GLY A 381 12.86 6.38 8.87
C GLY A 381 13.93 6.01 9.90
N THR A 382 13.68 5.02 10.77
CA THR A 382 14.68 4.45 11.68
C THR A 382 15.34 3.18 11.15
N PHE A 383 14.78 2.58 10.08
CA PHE A 383 15.32 1.36 9.48
C PHE A 383 16.25 1.69 8.31
N SER A 384 17.42 1.10 8.29
CA SER A 384 18.40 1.35 7.23
C SER A 384 19.28 0.14 6.95
N ILE A 385 19.82 0.09 5.74
CA ILE A 385 20.85 -0.86 5.28
C ILE A 385 22.13 -0.10 4.95
N ALA A 386 23.25 -0.81 4.69
CA ALA A 386 24.39 -0.19 4.02
C ALA A 386 23.93 0.36 2.66
N ASP A 387 24.34 1.58 2.34
CA ASP A 387 23.96 2.17 1.06
C ASP A 387 24.59 1.38 -0.10
N PRO A 388 23.81 0.80 -1.01
CA PRO A 388 24.35 0.08 -2.15
C PRO A 388 24.90 1.00 -3.25
N PHE A 389 24.60 2.32 -3.17
CA PHE A 389 25.00 3.32 -4.18
C PHE A 389 25.51 4.61 -3.53
N PRO A 390 26.61 4.55 -2.71
CA PRO A 390 27.08 5.71 -1.96
C PRO A 390 27.58 6.85 -2.86
N GLU A 391 27.89 6.57 -4.13
CA GLU A 391 28.24 7.53 -5.17
C GLU A 391 27.02 8.22 -5.81
N GLY A 392 25.83 7.85 -5.42
CA GLY A 392 24.57 8.30 -6.00
C GLY A 392 23.98 7.30 -6.98
N VAL A 393 22.72 7.53 -7.35
CA VAL A 393 21.98 6.66 -8.29
C VAL A 393 21.76 7.37 -9.62
N GLU A 394 22.12 6.71 -10.72
CA GLU A 394 21.66 7.12 -12.03
C GLU A 394 20.16 6.80 -12.17
N ASN A 395 19.36 7.77 -12.60
CA ASN A 395 17.90 7.66 -12.81
C ASN A 395 17.03 7.51 -11.55
N GLY A 396 17.50 7.83 -10.36
CA GLY A 396 16.68 7.96 -9.15
C GLY A 396 16.08 6.67 -8.59
N ALA A 397 16.55 5.51 -9.00
CA ALA A 397 16.03 4.21 -8.58
C ALA A 397 16.81 3.65 -7.38
N SER A 398 16.56 4.20 -6.19
CA SER A 398 17.10 3.65 -4.95
C SER A 398 16.13 2.63 -4.35
N PRO A 399 16.58 1.42 -3.94
CA PRO A 399 15.70 0.43 -3.33
C PRO A 399 15.17 0.93 -1.98
N ASP A 400 13.98 0.46 -1.59
CA ASP A 400 13.55 0.67 -0.22
C ASP A 400 13.93 -0.51 0.67
N PRO A 401 14.69 -0.31 1.76
CA PRO A 401 15.13 -1.39 2.63
C PRO A 401 14.03 -2.28 3.20
N ILE A 402 12.83 -1.76 3.40
CA ILE A 402 11.67 -2.50 3.89
C ILE A 402 10.89 -3.10 2.73
N LEU A 403 10.42 -2.28 1.79
CA LEU A 403 9.52 -2.73 0.72
C LEU A 403 10.21 -3.71 -0.24
N ASP A 404 11.44 -3.43 -0.65
CA ASP A 404 12.22 -4.29 -1.55
C ASP A 404 13.02 -5.36 -0.80
N GLY A 405 13.09 -5.25 0.52
CA GLY A 405 13.81 -6.16 1.40
C GLY A 405 12.93 -7.30 1.92
N PHE A 406 12.89 -7.43 3.23
CA PHE A 406 12.30 -8.55 3.93
C PHE A 406 10.78 -8.72 3.71
N THR A 407 10.05 -7.67 3.37
CA THR A 407 8.60 -7.77 3.16
C THR A 407 8.23 -8.63 1.96
N ARG A 408 9.15 -8.89 1.06
CA ARG A 408 8.96 -9.86 -0.04
C ARG A 408 8.67 -11.27 0.47
N ALA A 409 9.12 -11.61 1.68
CA ALA A 409 8.83 -12.89 2.33
C ALA A 409 7.33 -13.14 2.57
N TYR A 410 6.51 -12.09 2.65
CA TYR A 410 5.06 -12.24 2.83
C TYR A 410 4.40 -13.00 1.67
N GLY A 411 4.87 -12.85 0.43
CA GLY A 411 4.30 -13.54 -0.73
C GLY A 411 4.46 -15.06 -0.61
N SER A 412 5.71 -15.54 -0.48
CA SER A 412 6.00 -16.97 -0.36
C SER A 412 5.44 -17.59 0.92
N ALA A 413 5.44 -16.84 2.02
CA ALA A 413 4.83 -17.30 3.27
C ALA A 413 3.31 -17.45 3.14
N PHE A 414 2.64 -16.55 2.39
CA PHE A 414 1.22 -16.67 2.14
C PHE A 414 0.87 -17.85 1.25
N GLU A 415 1.66 -18.12 0.19
CA GLU A 415 1.50 -19.32 -0.64
C GLU A 415 1.63 -20.59 0.19
N GLN A 416 2.65 -20.66 1.06
CA GLN A 416 2.83 -21.79 1.98
C GLN A 416 1.65 -21.91 2.94
N TYR A 417 1.22 -20.82 3.55
CA TYR A 417 0.09 -20.79 4.50
C TYR A 417 -1.21 -21.26 3.85
N ALA A 418 -1.51 -20.74 2.66
CA ALA A 418 -2.68 -21.14 1.90
C ALA A 418 -2.67 -22.64 1.56
N ALA A 419 -1.51 -23.16 1.15
CA ALA A 419 -1.36 -24.56 0.78
C ALA A 419 -1.45 -25.52 1.98
N THR A 420 -0.94 -25.14 3.15
CA THR A 420 -0.80 -26.04 4.32
C THR A 420 -1.91 -25.87 5.35
N SER A 421 -2.38 -24.65 5.56
CA SER A 421 -3.37 -24.34 6.60
C SER A 421 -4.79 -24.12 6.04
N LEU A 422 -4.90 -23.63 4.82
CA LEU A 422 -6.19 -23.30 4.22
C LEU A 422 -6.64 -24.30 3.15
N ASN A 423 -5.83 -25.32 2.88
CA ASN A 423 -6.09 -26.32 1.83
C ASN A 423 -6.38 -25.71 0.44
N PHE A 424 -5.78 -24.56 0.15
CA PHE A 424 -5.90 -23.87 -1.13
C PHE A 424 -4.56 -23.93 -1.88
N ARG A 425 -4.48 -24.80 -2.91
CA ARG A 425 -3.26 -25.05 -3.69
C ARG A 425 -3.48 -24.67 -5.14
N THR A 426 -2.65 -23.78 -5.64
CA THR A 426 -2.63 -23.39 -7.05
C THR A 426 -1.20 -23.31 -7.56
N PRO A 427 -0.93 -23.58 -8.85
CA PRO A 427 0.38 -23.34 -9.46
C PRO A 427 0.67 -21.88 -9.73
N LEU A 428 -0.30 -20.99 -9.50
CA LEU A 428 -0.14 -19.54 -9.70
C LEU A 428 0.63 -18.93 -8.54
N SER A 429 1.61 -18.08 -8.84
CA SER A 429 2.28 -17.25 -7.84
C SER A 429 1.33 -16.21 -7.27
N TYR A 430 1.44 -15.97 -5.97
CA TYR A 430 0.68 -14.89 -5.31
C TYR A 430 1.27 -13.53 -5.65
N SER A 431 0.51 -12.71 -6.34
CA SER A 431 0.93 -11.37 -6.75
C SER A 431 0.87 -10.39 -5.58
N LEU A 432 1.88 -10.45 -4.69
CA LEU A 432 1.95 -9.68 -3.45
C LEU A 432 1.88 -8.16 -3.70
N LEU A 433 2.65 -7.67 -4.70
CA LEU A 433 2.63 -6.27 -5.16
C LEU A 433 2.78 -6.24 -6.67
N ASN A 434 1.69 -5.93 -7.37
CA ASN A 434 1.64 -5.88 -8.83
C ASN A 434 1.89 -4.45 -9.33
N MET A 435 3.12 -4.17 -9.75
CA MET A 435 3.49 -2.85 -10.27
C MET A 435 2.78 -2.50 -11.58
N LYS A 436 2.34 -3.49 -12.39
CA LYS A 436 1.56 -3.20 -13.60
C LYS A 436 0.18 -2.62 -13.26
N VAL A 437 -0.44 -3.07 -12.18
CA VAL A 437 -1.68 -2.48 -11.65
C VAL A 437 -1.41 -1.07 -11.15
N ASN A 438 -0.33 -0.88 -10.38
CA ASN A 438 0.07 0.42 -9.84
C ASN A 438 0.32 1.45 -10.96
N GLU A 439 1.08 1.09 -11.98
CA GLU A 439 1.42 1.94 -13.13
C GLU A 439 0.19 2.29 -13.99
N ALA A 440 -0.77 1.39 -14.08
CA ALA A 440 -2.00 1.57 -14.85
C ALA A 440 -3.13 2.28 -14.07
N TRP A 441 -2.87 2.63 -12.79
CA TRP A 441 -3.91 3.16 -11.92
C TRP A 441 -4.38 4.55 -12.34
N ASP A 442 -5.70 4.71 -12.41
CA ASP A 442 -6.34 6.00 -12.71
C ASP A 442 -6.81 6.67 -11.41
N TYR A 443 -6.13 7.75 -11.04
CA TYR A 443 -6.46 8.56 -9.87
C TYR A 443 -7.52 9.63 -10.15
N ARG A 444 -8.02 9.76 -11.38
CA ARG A 444 -9.01 10.77 -11.74
C ARG A 444 -10.39 10.44 -11.18
N ASP A 445 -11.14 11.49 -10.87
CA ASP A 445 -12.54 11.38 -10.46
C ASP A 445 -13.39 12.36 -11.27
N GLY A 446 -14.16 11.85 -12.22
CA GLY A 446 -15.03 12.66 -13.09
C GLY A 446 -14.25 13.73 -13.84
N GLY A 447 -14.42 14.99 -13.45
CA GLY A 447 -13.69 16.13 -14.02
C GLY A 447 -12.43 16.52 -13.25
N SER A 448 -12.13 15.87 -12.13
CA SER A 448 -10.95 16.16 -11.32
C SER A 448 -9.74 15.36 -11.81
N PRO A 449 -8.54 15.97 -11.90
CA PRO A 449 -7.32 15.23 -12.24
C PRO A 449 -6.89 14.24 -11.15
N ILE A 450 -7.41 14.38 -9.93
CA ILE A 450 -7.12 13.52 -8.78
C ILE A 450 -8.35 13.38 -7.90
N VAL A 451 -8.59 12.15 -7.44
CA VAL A 451 -9.61 11.90 -6.44
C VAL A 451 -9.19 12.46 -5.08
N ARG A 452 -10.13 13.08 -4.41
CA ARG A 452 -9.98 13.64 -3.06
C ARG A 452 -11.04 13.03 -2.15
N PRO A 453 -10.71 12.00 -1.36
CA PRO A 453 -11.71 11.25 -0.58
C PRO A 453 -12.20 12.01 0.67
N ILE A 454 -11.53 13.11 1.07
CA ILE A 454 -11.93 13.89 2.25
C ILE A 454 -13.37 14.43 2.14
N PRO A 455 -13.84 15.00 1.01
CA PRO A 455 -15.25 15.35 0.82
C PRO A 455 -16.21 14.17 0.97
N THR A 456 -15.84 12.98 0.47
CA THR A 456 -16.60 11.73 0.63
C THR A 456 -16.70 11.35 2.11
N LEU A 457 -15.58 11.36 2.85
CA LEU A 457 -15.56 11.09 4.29
C LEU A 457 -16.46 12.07 5.08
N ARG A 458 -16.38 13.36 4.76
CA ARG A 458 -17.24 14.39 5.39
C ARG A 458 -18.72 14.10 5.17
N ARG A 459 -19.10 13.73 3.95
CA ARG A 459 -20.48 13.34 3.59
C ARG A 459 -20.91 12.09 4.33
N LEU A 460 -20.11 11.04 4.37
CA LEU A 460 -20.39 9.80 5.11
C LEU A 460 -20.61 10.07 6.60
N LEU A 461 -19.75 10.86 7.24
CA LEU A 461 -19.89 11.26 8.64
C LEU A 461 -21.14 12.10 8.90
N ALA A 462 -21.55 12.94 7.96
CA ALA A 462 -22.74 13.74 8.08
C ALA A 462 -24.04 12.93 7.92
N LEU A 463 -24.07 12.01 6.96
CA LEU A 463 -25.24 11.18 6.64
C LEU A 463 -25.43 10.00 7.62
N ASN A 464 -24.34 9.42 8.11
CA ASN A 464 -24.36 8.33 9.08
C ASN A 464 -23.85 8.81 10.44
N SER A 465 -24.78 9.15 11.35
CA SER A 465 -24.46 9.67 12.69
C SER A 465 -23.78 8.65 13.59
N THR A 466 -23.82 7.37 13.27
CA THR A 466 -23.21 6.27 14.04
C THR A 466 -21.87 5.83 13.47
N LEU A 467 -21.50 6.27 12.27
CA LEU A 467 -20.20 5.95 11.68
C LEU A 467 -19.06 6.48 12.55
N ARG A 468 -18.16 5.59 12.92
CA ARG A 468 -16.91 5.91 13.62
C ARG A 468 -15.71 5.69 12.70
N VAL A 469 -14.64 6.44 12.94
CA VAL A 469 -13.39 6.34 12.19
C VAL A 469 -12.24 6.18 13.16
N PHE A 470 -11.35 5.22 12.89
CA PHE A 470 -10.11 5.01 13.62
C PHE A 470 -8.94 5.15 12.64
N ILE A 471 -7.99 6.02 12.97
CA ILE A 471 -6.78 6.26 12.18
C ILE A 471 -5.57 5.90 13.04
N ALA A 472 -4.75 5.00 12.54
CA ALA A 472 -3.51 4.57 13.15
C ALA A 472 -2.32 4.97 12.27
N ASN A 473 -1.33 5.67 12.82
CA ASN A 473 -0.12 6.05 12.09
C ASN A 473 1.14 5.65 12.86
N GLY A 474 2.22 5.34 12.14
CA GLY A 474 3.55 5.20 12.69
C GLY A 474 4.27 6.55 12.83
N TYR A 475 5.07 6.72 13.88
CA TYR A 475 5.87 7.96 14.10
C TYR A 475 6.87 8.22 12.97
N TYR A 476 7.43 7.13 12.39
CA TYR A 476 8.57 7.14 11.47
C TYR A 476 8.18 6.91 10.02
N ASP A 477 6.88 6.96 9.73
CA ASP A 477 6.32 6.79 8.39
C ASP A 477 6.61 8.05 7.55
N LEU A 478 7.41 7.89 6.49
CA LEU A 478 7.72 8.95 5.54
C LEU A 478 6.91 8.84 4.25
N VAL A 479 6.15 7.74 4.08
CA VAL A 479 5.25 7.52 2.93
C VAL A 479 3.90 8.18 3.18
N CYS A 480 3.30 7.92 4.36
CA CYS A 480 2.03 8.52 4.79
C CYS A 480 2.20 9.13 6.19
N PRO A 481 2.87 10.29 6.30
CA PRO A 481 3.22 10.89 7.57
C PRO A 481 2.02 11.13 8.48
N PHE A 482 2.16 10.86 9.78
CA PHE A 482 1.06 11.01 10.76
C PHE A 482 0.50 12.44 10.81
N ALA A 483 1.32 13.43 10.47
CA ALA A 483 0.92 14.84 10.46
C ALA A 483 -0.18 15.12 9.43
N SER A 484 -0.18 14.46 8.27
CA SER A 484 -1.24 14.59 7.27
C SER A 484 -2.58 14.06 7.80
N SER A 485 -2.57 12.91 8.46
CA SER A 485 -3.76 12.33 9.09
C SER A 485 -4.31 13.20 10.21
N ARG A 486 -3.43 13.73 11.05
CA ARG A 486 -3.78 14.67 12.12
C ARG A 486 -4.43 15.92 11.55
N TRP A 487 -3.80 16.53 10.55
CA TRP A 487 -4.32 17.73 9.90
C TRP A 487 -5.73 17.48 9.32
N VAL A 488 -5.91 16.38 8.60
CA VAL A 488 -7.23 16.01 8.06
C VAL A 488 -8.26 15.85 9.16
N ALA A 489 -7.95 15.10 10.23
CA ALA A 489 -8.87 14.88 11.35
C ALA A 489 -9.25 16.18 12.04
N GLU A 490 -8.31 17.13 12.20
CA GLU A 490 -8.55 18.44 12.79
C GLU A 490 -9.43 19.33 11.92
N HIS A 491 -9.45 19.13 10.58
CA HIS A 491 -10.23 19.93 9.62
C HIS A 491 -11.55 19.29 9.19
N ILE A 492 -11.97 18.18 9.78
CA ILE A 492 -13.31 17.61 9.57
C ILE A 492 -14.34 18.40 10.41
N PRO A 493 -15.33 19.08 9.78
CA PRO A 493 -16.23 19.98 10.49
C PRO A 493 -17.37 19.26 11.21
N VAL A 494 -17.76 18.05 10.74
CA VAL A 494 -18.88 17.28 11.28
C VAL A 494 -18.40 15.87 11.64
N GLY A 495 -18.71 15.44 12.87
CA GLY A 495 -18.34 14.10 13.32
C GLY A 495 -16.89 13.96 13.78
N ARG A 496 -16.16 15.06 14.02
CA ARG A 496 -14.78 15.05 14.54
C ARG A 496 -14.64 14.22 15.81
N ASN A 497 -15.61 14.29 16.70
CA ASN A 497 -15.65 13.51 17.95
C ASN A 497 -15.83 12.00 17.75
N ARG A 498 -16.06 11.56 16.54
CA ARG A 498 -16.17 10.15 16.13
C ARG A 498 -14.92 9.67 15.38
N ILE A 499 -13.90 10.52 15.26
CA ILE A 499 -12.59 10.18 14.68
C ILE A 499 -11.60 10.01 15.83
N ALA A 500 -11.12 8.78 16.01
CA ALA A 500 -10.02 8.45 16.91
C ALA A 500 -8.72 8.43 16.10
N LEU A 501 -7.71 9.17 16.53
CA LEU A 501 -6.39 9.21 15.93
C LEU A 501 -5.35 8.70 16.93
N HIS A 502 -4.65 7.65 16.57
CA HIS A 502 -3.60 7.04 17.38
C HIS A 502 -2.29 7.00 16.61
N THR A 503 -1.20 7.22 17.32
CA THR A 503 0.15 7.13 16.76
C THR A 503 1.00 6.15 17.58
N TYR A 504 1.83 5.37 16.89
CA TYR A 504 2.59 4.28 17.50
C TYR A 504 4.07 4.36 17.11
N PRO A 505 4.99 3.88 17.99
CA PRO A 505 6.38 3.66 17.58
C PRO A 505 6.44 2.70 16.39
N GLY A 506 6.87 3.16 15.22
CA GLY A 506 6.92 2.37 14.00
C GLY A 506 6.82 3.24 12.76
N GLY A 507 7.01 2.61 11.61
CA GLY A 507 6.85 3.25 10.31
C GLY A 507 5.49 2.95 9.69
N HIS A 508 5.45 2.86 8.37
CA HIS A 508 4.24 2.62 7.57
C HIS A 508 3.56 1.30 7.94
N MET A 509 4.32 0.23 8.06
CA MET A 509 3.87 -1.07 8.55
C MET A 509 4.07 -1.13 10.09
N ILE A 510 3.23 -0.43 10.83
CA ILE A 510 3.29 -0.30 12.31
C ILE A 510 3.50 -1.65 13.00
N TYR A 511 2.86 -2.67 12.48
CA TYR A 511 2.77 -4.03 13.02
C TYR A 511 4.05 -4.86 12.88
N ILE A 512 5.07 -4.39 12.17
CA ILE A 512 6.40 -5.03 12.15
C ILE A 512 7.00 -5.02 13.55
N ARG A 513 6.70 -3.99 14.35
CA ARG A 513 7.10 -3.90 15.75
C ARG A 513 6.08 -4.60 16.64
N ALA A 514 6.50 -5.62 17.40
CA ALA A 514 5.62 -6.47 18.19
C ALA A 514 4.77 -5.66 19.18
N ASP A 515 5.38 -4.74 19.92
CA ASP A 515 4.68 -3.92 20.93
C ASP A 515 3.63 -3.01 20.26
N SER A 516 3.97 -2.40 19.13
CA SER A 516 3.04 -1.54 18.39
C SER A 516 1.93 -2.34 17.72
N ARG A 517 2.21 -3.57 17.24
CA ARG A 517 1.18 -4.50 16.75
C ARG A 517 0.19 -4.88 17.85
N ALA A 518 0.69 -5.18 19.04
CA ALA A 518 -0.15 -5.51 20.19
C ALA A 518 -1.03 -4.31 20.61
N ALA A 519 -0.46 -3.12 20.69
CA ALA A 519 -1.20 -1.90 21.00
C ALA A 519 -2.26 -1.58 19.94
N LEU A 520 -1.90 -1.62 18.65
CA LEU A 520 -2.83 -1.44 17.52
C LEU A 520 -3.99 -2.45 17.58
N ALA A 521 -3.68 -3.73 17.85
CA ALA A 521 -4.70 -4.78 17.96
C ALA A 521 -5.66 -4.51 19.11
N GLN A 522 -5.16 -4.08 20.28
CA GLN A 522 -6.00 -3.75 21.44
C GLN A 522 -6.91 -2.56 21.14
N ASP A 523 -6.38 -1.48 20.57
CA ASP A 523 -7.14 -0.27 20.26
C ASP A 523 -8.21 -0.53 19.19
N ALA A 524 -7.86 -1.27 18.12
CA ALA A 524 -8.80 -1.64 17.07
C ALA A 524 -9.92 -2.56 17.58
N LYS A 525 -9.62 -3.54 18.44
CA LYS A 525 -10.63 -4.40 19.07
C LYS A 525 -11.56 -3.59 19.97
N THR A 526 -11.02 -2.66 20.76
CA THR A 526 -11.81 -1.74 21.59
C THR A 526 -12.71 -0.85 20.72
N PHE A 527 -12.19 -0.33 19.60
CA PHE A 527 -12.96 0.46 18.66
C PHE A 527 -14.13 -0.31 18.04
N MET A 528 -13.96 -1.60 17.76
CA MET A 528 -15.01 -2.46 17.16
C MET A 528 -16.03 -2.96 18.19
N THR A 529 -15.73 -2.86 19.48
CA THR A 529 -16.69 -3.19 20.54
C THR A 529 -17.69 -2.04 20.69
N PRO A 530 -19.01 -2.32 20.71
CA PRO A 530 -20.07 -1.32 20.86
C PRO A 530 -19.98 -0.49 22.13
#